data_291cf62a6089630b03aedcdb762c0d04
#
_entry.id   291cf62a6089630b03aedcdb762c0d04
#
_cell.length_a   1.000
_cell.length_b   1.000
_cell.length_c   1.000
_cell.angle_alpha   90.00
_cell.angle_beta   90.00
_cell.angle_gamma   90.00
#
_symmetry.space_group_name_H-M   'P 1'
#
loop_
_entity.id
_entity.type
_entity.pdbx_description
1 polymer ?
#
loop_
_entity_poly.entity_id
_entity_poly.type
_entity_poly.pdbx_seq_one_letter_code
_entity_poly.pdbx_strand_id
1 'polypeptide(L)'
;GLRAIYTQMTVADPGSTIYITMNGTTVVPKDILTLAADKQLTLVLDMGNGISWTIDGSSIDTSVVADTDFGVELGTSNVPANLQSTVTGSGWSTQMHLAHDNLFGLTAQLTVNVGAANANKLGTLFYYNVDNQILEYMGQSDTDADGNVSFSFVHACDYVIVVDERHSDSTAQATSGFVITPAGG
;
A
#
# COMPACT_ATOMS: atom_id res chain seq x y z
N GLY A 1 -6.56 -4.25 -23.31
CA GLY A 1 -5.40 -3.71 -22.66
C GLY A 1 -5.65 -2.31 -22.13
N LEU A 2 -4.60 -1.66 -21.67
CA LEU A 2 -4.77 -0.34 -21.07
C LEU A 2 -5.22 0.73 -22.06
N ARG A 3 -4.98 0.53 -23.35
CA ARG A 3 -5.48 1.48 -24.35
C ARG A 3 -7.02 1.45 -24.44
N ALA A 4 -7.64 0.30 -24.26
CA ALA A 4 -9.09 0.20 -24.24
C ALA A 4 -9.65 0.89 -22.99
N ILE A 5 -8.91 0.82 -21.88
CA ILE A 5 -9.27 1.51 -20.63
C ILE A 5 -9.20 3.03 -20.84
N TYR A 6 -8.18 3.53 -21.53
CA TYR A 6 -8.08 4.95 -21.82
C TYR A 6 -9.33 5.42 -22.58
N THR A 7 -9.74 4.70 -23.62
CA THR A 7 -10.92 5.05 -24.39
C THR A 7 -12.17 5.05 -23.51
N GLN A 8 -12.31 4.05 -22.65
CA GLN A 8 -13.44 3.97 -21.72
C GLN A 8 -13.45 5.16 -20.77
N MET A 9 -12.29 5.58 -20.28
CA MET A 9 -12.18 6.71 -19.37
C MET A 9 -12.57 8.04 -20.04
N THR A 10 -12.33 8.19 -21.34
CA THR A 10 -12.67 9.43 -22.03
C THR A 10 -14.17 9.71 -22.05
N VAL A 11 -14.99 8.66 -22.02
CA VAL A 11 -16.45 8.78 -22.05
C VAL A 11 -17.08 8.58 -20.66
N ALA A 12 -16.29 8.31 -19.65
CA ALA A 12 -16.82 8.11 -18.31
C ALA A 12 -17.28 9.44 -17.72
N ASP A 13 -18.28 9.40 -16.85
CA ASP A 13 -18.73 10.61 -16.16
C ASP A 13 -17.65 11.08 -15.18
N PRO A 14 -17.42 12.38 -15.06
CA PRO A 14 -16.47 12.90 -14.08
C PRO A 14 -16.82 12.40 -12.67
N GLY A 15 -15.83 12.06 -11.91
CA GLY A 15 -16.00 11.57 -10.53
C GLY A 15 -16.34 10.11 -10.40
N SER A 16 -16.46 9.38 -11.52
CA SER A 16 -16.81 7.97 -11.45
C SER A 16 -15.60 7.10 -11.10
N THR A 17 -15.85 5.82 -10.80
CA THR A 17 -14.79 4.85 -10.47
C THR A 17 -14.58 3.93 -11.68
N ILE A 18 -13.33 3.72 -12.04
CA ILE A 18 -12.93 2.84 -13.13
C ILE A 18 -12.20 1.65 -12.53
N TYR A 19 -12.70 0.44 -12.81
CA TYR A 19 -12.09 -0.79 -12.32
C TYR A 19 -11.23 -1.38 -13.43
N ILE A 20 -9.98 -1.64 -13.14
CA ILE A 20 -9.01 -2.15 -14.12
C ILE A 20 -8.42 -3.47 -13.63
N THR A 21 -8.64 -4.54 -14.40
CA THR A 21 -7.98 -5.82 -14.14
C THR A 21 -6.64 -5.78 -14.85
N MET A 22 -5.56 -5.83 -14.09
CA MET A 22 -4.21 -5.59 -14.65
C MET A 22 -3.64 -6.80 -15.41
N ASN A 23 -4.07 -8.01 -15.07
CA ASN A 23 -3.67 -9.24 -15.81
C ASN A 23 -2.14 -9.37 -15.96
N GLY A 24 -1.41 -9.13 -14.88
CA GLY A 24 0.06 -9.27 -14.90
C GLY A 24 0.79 -8.00 -15.35
N THR A 25 0.08 -7.03 -15.93
CA THR A 25 0.66 -5.74 -16.25
C THR A 25 0.76 -4.95 -14.95
N THR A 26 1.85 -4.26 -14.72
CA THR A 26 2.02 -3.50 -13.47
C THR A 26 2.21 -2.00 -13.71
N VAL A 27 2.57 -1.59 -14.91
CA VAL A 27 2.83 -0.18 -15.20
C VAL A 27 1.59 0.48 -15.76
N VAL A 28 1.19 1.59 -15.17
CA VAL A 28 0.10 2.45 -15.67
C VAL A 28 0.74 3.68 -16.31
N PRO A 29 0.47 3.91 -17.59
CA PRO A 29 1.05 5.06 -18.29
C PRO A 29 0.61 6.41 -17.71
N LYS A 30 1.48 7.39 -17.82
CA LYS A 30 1.22 8.75 -17.36
C LYS A 30 -0.09 9.32 -17.90
N ASP A 31 -0.40 9.06 -19.17
CA ASP A 31 -1.61 9.63 -19.78
C ASP A 31 -2.90 9.12 -19.13
N ILE A 32 -2.92 7.88 -18.68
CA ILE A 32 -4.06 7.34 -17.95
C ILE A 32 -4.20 8.04 -16.60
N LEU A 33 -3.09 8.23 -15.91
CA LEU A 33 -3.10 8.91 -14.60
C LEU A 33 -3.51 10.38 -14.76
N THR A 34 -3.03 11.05 -15.80
CA THR A 34 -3.37 12.44 -16.08
C THR A 34 -4.87 12.57 -16.41
N LEU A 35 -5.41 11.64 -17.20
CA LEU A 35 -6.84 11.65 -17.53
C LEU A 35 -7.69 11.42 -16.28
N ALA A 36 -7.24 10.53 -15.39
CA ALA A 36 -7.94 10.30 -14.12
C ALA A 36 -7.94 11.59 -13.28
N ALA A 37 -6.86 12.34 -13.27
CA ALA A 37 -6.80 13.60 -12.55
C ALA A 37 -7.75 14.62 -13.19
N ASP A 38 -7.71 14.76 -14.49
CA ASP A 38 -8.51 15.75 -15.20
C ASP A 38 -10.01 15.52 -15.02
N LYS A 39 -10.44 14.29 -14.96
CA LYS A 39 -11.85 13.94 -14.81
C LYS A 39 -12.20 13.58 -13.36
N GLN A 40 -11.28 13.69 -12.44
CA GLN A 40 -11.48 13.38 -11.03
C GLN A 40 -11.99 11.93 -10.86
N LEU A 41 -11.45 11.00 -11.63
CA LEU A 41 -11.86 9.60 -11.55
C LEU A 41 -11.13 8.91 -10.40
N THR A 42 -11.76 7.89 -9.85
CA THR A 42 -11.09 6.96 -8.94
C THR A 42 -10.70 5.73 -9.75
N LEU A 43 -9.46 5.31 -9.68
CA LEU A 43 -8.99 4.10 -10.35
C LEU A 43 -8.85 3.00 -9.31
N VAL A 44 -9.40 1.82 -9.60
CA VAL A 44 -9.17 0.63 -8.78
C VAL A 44 -8.43 -0.37 -9.65
N LEU A 45 -7.18 -0.68 -9.27
CA LEU A 45 -6.33 -1.59 -10.03
C LEU A 45 -6.34 -2.94 -9.33
N ASP A 46 -6.91 -3.95 -9.98
CA ASP A 46 -6.88 -5.32 -9.47
C ASP A 46 -5.58 -5.96 -9.98
N MET A 47 -4.62 -6.14 -9.08
CA MET A 47 -3.31 -6.71 -9.43
C MET A 47 -3.31 -8.25 -9.37
N GLY A 48 -4.41 -8.84 -8.91
CA GLY A 48 -4.48 -10.29 -8.68
C GLY A 48 -3.95 -10.68 -7.30
N ASN A 49 -4.14 -11.90 -6.93
CA ASN A 49 -3.62 -12.48 -5.67
C ASN A 49 -4.02 -11.70 -4.40
N GLY A 50 -5.19 -11.10 -4.41
CA GLY A 50 -5.66 -10.35 -3.24
C GLY A 50 -5.01 -8.98 -3.09
N ILE A 51 -4.36 -8.46 -4.13
CA ILE A 51 -3.69 -7.16 -4.11
C ILE A 51 -4.44 -6.19 -5.00
N SER A 52 -4.80 -5.04 -4.48
CA SER A 52 -5.43 -3.99 -5.26
C SER A 52 -5.00 -2.61 -4.82
N TRP A 53 -4.99 -1.67 -5.76
CA TRP A 53 -4.72 -0.27 -5.47
C TRP A 53 -5.97 0.55 -5.75
N THR A 54 -6.23 1.55 -4.91
CA THR A 54 -7.27 2.55 -5.15
C THR A 54 -6.60 3.92 -5.20
N ILE A 55 -6.78 4.61 -6.32
CA ILE A 55 -6.14 5.89 -6.57
C ILE A 55 -7.22 6.94 -6.78
N ASP A 56 -7.21 7.98 -5.96
CA ASP A 56 -8.13 9.09 -6.14
C ASP A 56 -7.48 10.05 -7.14
N GLY A 57 -8.16 10.29 -8.25
CA GLY A 57 -7.66 11.20 -9.28
C GLY A 57 -7.33 12.59 -8.75
N SER A 58 -8.06 13.06 -7.72
CA SER A 58 -7.80 14.37 -7.14
C SER A 58 -6.47 14.45 -6.40
N SER A 59 -5.86 13.33 -6.07
CA SER A 59 -4.56 13.29 -5.39
C SER A 59 -3.40 13.34 -6.36
N ILE A 60 -3.64 13.23 -7.67
CA ILE A 60 -2.58 13.11 -8.65
C ILE A 60 -2.00 14.49 -8.98
N ASP A 61 -0.71 14.64 -8.79
CA ASP A 61 0.00 15.85 -9.17
C ASP A 61 0.47 15.69 -10.61
N THR A 62 -0.26 16.29 -11.54
CA THR A 62 0.00 16.11 -12.96
C THR A 62 1.31 16.78 -13.41
N SER A 63 1.90 17.62 -12.57
CA SER A 63 3.18 18.25 -12.90
C SER A 63 4.37 17.31 -12.66
N VAL A 64 4.20 16.26 -11.86
CA VAL A 64 5.28 15.35 -11.52
C VAL A 64 4.98 13.88 -11.83
N VAL A 65 3.71 13.51 -12.03
CA VAL A 65 3.34 12.13 -12.26
C VAL A 65 4.01 11.60 -13.53
N ALA A 66 4.39 10.36 -13.52
CA ALA A 66 5.07 9.69 -14.64
C ALA A 66 4.42 8.33 -14.85
N ASP A 67 4.91 7.55 -15.81
CA ASP A 67 4.52 6.17 -15.95
C ASP A 67 4.85 5.51 -14.61
N THR A 68 3.89 4.86 -14.00
CA THR A 68 4.03 4.36 -12.63
C THR A 68 3.90 2.85 -12.57
N ASP A 69 4.87 2.21 -11.94
CA ASP A 69 4.84 0.77 -11.73
C ASP A 69 4.18 0.49 -10.38
N PHE A 70 2.99 -0.11 -10.42
CA PHE A 70 2.22 -0.45 -9.24
C PHE A 70 2.48 -1.90 -8.77
N GLY A 71 3.56 -2.52 -9.26
CA GLY A 71 3.92 -3.88 -8.84
C GLY A 71 4.15 -3.99 -7.34
N VAL A 72 3.69 -5.09 -6.75
CA VAL A 72 3.80 -5.36 -5.32
C VAL A 72 4.27 -6.79 -5.15
N GLU A 73 5.29 -6.99 -4.31
CA GLU A 73 5.73 -8.33 -3.94
C GLU A 73 5.63 -8.48 -2.45
N LEU A 74 5.01 -9.55 -1.98
CA LEU A 74 4.97 -9.90 -0.56
C LEU A 74 5.98 -11.03 -0.30
N GLY A 75 6.49 -11.08 0.92
CA GLY A 75 7.41 -12.15 1.30
C GLY A 75 8.82 -11.96 0.78
N THR A 76 9.22 -10.74 0.50
CA THR A 76 10.58 -10.43 0.07
C THR A 76 11.55 -10.51 1.25
N SER A 77 12.84 -10.37 0.99
CA SER A 77 13.87 -10.42 2.03
C SER A 77 14.84 -9.25 1.93
N ASN A 78 14.37 -8.11 1.44
CA ASN A 78 15.21 -6.92 1.28
C ASN A 78 15.51 -6.21 2.60
N VAL A 79 14.66 -6.42 3.61
CA VAL A 79 14.88 -5.88 4.95
C VAL A 79 15.65 -6.92 5.74
N PRO A 80 16.73 -6.57 6.46
CA PRO A 80 17.47 -7.54 7.26
C PRO A 80 16.58 -8.25 8.27
N ALA A 81 16.70 -9.57 8.36
CA ALA A 81 15.84 -10.39 9.22
C ALA A 81 15.88 -9.97 10.69
N ASN A 82 17.06 -9.58 11.19
CA ASN A 82 17.16 -9.15 12.57
C ASN A 82 16.42 -7.84 12.80
N LEU A 83 16.37 -6.97 11.81
CA LEU A 83 15.64 -5.73 11.93
C LEU A 83 14.14 -6.00 11.88
N GLN A 84 13.70 -6.87 11.00
CA GLN A 84 12.29 -7.28 10.93
C GLN A 84 11.85 -7.88 12.27
N SER A 85 12.68 -8.69 12.90
CA SER A 85 12.37 -9.33 14.17
C SER A 85 12.10 -8.32 15.27
N THR A 86 12.76 -7.16 15.25
CA THR A 86 12.58 -6.16 16.31
C THR A 86 11.15 -5.62 16.35
N VAL A 87 10.44 -5.59 15.23
CA VAL A 87 9.07 -5.09 15.19
C VAL A 87 8.03 -6.20 15.23
N THR A 88 8.40 -7.42 14.84
CA THR A 88 7.45 -8.53 14.79
C THR A 88 7.00 -8.95 16.19
N GLY A 89 7.91 -9.00 17.13
CA GLY A 89 7.59 -9.44 18.49
C GLY A 89 6.98 -10.84 18.49
N SER A 90 5.86 -10.99 19.16
CA SER A 90 5.14 -12.27 19.20
C SER A 90 4.12 -12.39 18.06
N GLY A 91 4.00 -11.38 17.23
CA GLY A 91 3.05 -11.41 16.14
C GLY A 91 3.58 -12.10 14.90
N TRP A 92 2.93 -11.83 13.79
CA TRP A 92 3.31 -12.33 12.48
C TRP A 92 3.74 -11.13 11.63
N SER A 93 4.68 -11.31 10.74
CA SER A 93 5.04 -10.23 9.84
C SER A 93 5.42 -10.75 8.46
N THR A 94 5.35 -9.87 7.48
CA THR A 94 5.85 -10.12 6.14
C THR A 94 6.49 -8.85 5.61
N GLN A 95 7.45 -9.01 4.73
CA GLN A 95 8.03 -7.89 4.02
C GLN A 95 7.26 -7.64 2.74
N MET A 96 7.24 -6.40 2.29
CA MET A 96 6.56 -6.01 1.07
C MET A 96 7.45 -5.07 0.30
N HIS A 97 7.58 -5.30 -1.01
CA HIS A 97 8.32 -4.43 -1.90
C HIS A 97 7.38 -3.79 -2.91
N LEU A 98 7.46 -2.48 -3.05
CA LEU A 98 6.73 -1.72 -4.05
C LEU A 98 7.70 -1.35 -5.19
N ALA A 99 7.34 -1.70 -6.40
CA ALA A 99 8.26 -1.66 -7.53
C ALA A 99 8.64 -0.27 -8.05
N HIS A 100 7.77 0.72 -7.87
CA HIS A 100 8.05 2.05 -8.41
C HIS A 100 9.21 2.72 -7.66
N ASP A 101 9.97 3.56 -8.35
CA ASP A 101 11.07 4.28 -7.72
C ASP A 101 10.57 5.57 -7.09
N ASN A 102 10.91 5.82 -5.85
CA ASN A 102 10.62 7.09 -5.15
C ASN A 102 9.14 7.47 -5.06
N LEU A 103 8.81 8.70 -5.36
CA LEU A 103 7.47 9.21 -5.21
C LEU A 103 6.57 8.82 -6.36
N PHE A 104 5.30 8.51 -6.05
CA PHE A 104 4.33 8.16 -7.08
C PHE A 104 3.76 9.41 -7.78
N GLY A 105 3.85 10.59 -7.19
CA GLY A 105 3.16 11.78 -7.70
C GLY A 105 1.65 11.74 -7.40
N LEU A 106 1.23 10.89 -6.47
CA LEU A 106 -0.16 10.71 -6.07
C LEU A 106 -0.20 10.00 -4.73
N THR A 107 -1.39 9.92 -4.14
CA THR A 107 -1.61 9.10 -2.96
C THR A 107 -2.42 7.87 -3.40
N ALA A 108 -1.93 6.70 -3.09
CA ALA A 108 -2.57 5.45 -3.45
C ALA A 108 -2.82 4.59 -2.21
N GLN A 109 -4.02 4.00 -2.13
CA GLN A 109 -4.35 3.07 -1.06
C GLN A 109 -4.14 1.66 -1.58
N LEU A 110 -3.30 0.91 -0.89
CA LEU A 110 -3.04 -0.49 -1.24
C LEU A 110 -3.78 -1.40 -0.28
N THR A 111 -4.48 -2.38 -0.82
CA THR A 111 -5.10 -3.45 -0.04
C THR A 111 -4.39 -4.74 -0.38
N VAL A 112 -3.92 -5.45 0.63
CA VAL A 112 -3.28 -6.76 0.47
C VAL A 112 -3.92 -7.76 1.40
N ASN A 113 -3.90 -9.04 1.01
CA ASN A 113 -4.38 -10.11 1.86
C ASN A 113 -3.20 -10.73 2.59
N VAL A 114 -3.23 -10.69 3.92
CA VAL A 114 -2.17 -11.24 4.75
C VAL A 114 -2.52 -12.61 5.33
N GLY A 115 -3.57 -13.21 4.81
CA GLY A 115 -3.97 -14.57 5.17
C GLY A 115 -5.16 -14.61 6.12
N ALA A 116 -5.98 -15.64 5.97
CA ALA A 116 -7.17 -15.82 6.80
C ALA A 116 -6.83 -15.98 8.28
N ALA A 117 -5.65 -16.52 8.60
CA ALA A 117 -5.21 -16.66 9.98
C ALA A 117 -4.98 -15.31 10.65
N ASN A 118 -4.82 -14.25 9.88
CA ASN A 118 -4.60 -12.91 10.38
C ASN A 118 -5.86 -12.03 10.32
N ALA A 119 -7.03 -12.65 10.14
CA ALA A 119 -8.30 -11.93 10.08
C ALA A 119 -8.65 -11.27 11.42
N ASN A 120 -9.29 -10.13 11.33
CA ASN A 120 -9.82 -9.41 12.51
C ASN A 120 -8.75 -9.09 13.56
N LYS A 121 -7.57 -8.70 13.10
CA LYS A 121 -6.44 -8.34 13.95
C LYS A 121 -5.95 -6.93 13.59
N LEU A 122 -4.87 -6.49 14.20
CA LEU A 122 -4.32 -5.17 13.96
C LEU A 122 -3.07 -5.29 13.09
N GLY A 123 -3.07 -4.60 11.95
CA GLY A 123 -1.90 -4.49 11.10
C GLY A 123 -1.15 -3.20 11.37
N THR A 124 0.17 -3.27 11.40
CA THR A 124 1.04 -2.11 11.56
C THR A 124 2.03 -2.07 10.41
N LEU A 125 2.18 -0.91 9.79
CA LEU A 125 3.07 -0.73 8.66
C LEU A 125 4.33 0.00 9.09
N PHE A 126 5.49 -0.55 8.69
CA PHE A 126 6.78 0.08 8.90
C PHE A 126 7.48 0.27 7.56
N TYR A 127 8.11 1.43 7.39
CA TYR A 127 8.92 1.74 6.22
C TYR A 127 10.37 1.43 6.54
N TYR A 128 11.08 0.76 5.62
CA TYR A 128 12.49 0.50 5.81
C TYR A 128 13.31 1.68 5.27
N ASN A 129 13.89 2.44 6.18
CA ASN A 129 14.79 3.52 5.83
C ASN A 129 16.19 2.90 5.67
N VAL A 130 16.58 2.63 4.44
CA VAL A 130 17.82 1.92 4.15
C VAL A 130 19.05 2.75 4.52
N ASP A 131 18.99 4.06 4.40
CA ASP A 131 20.13 4.90 4.69
C ASP A 131 20.50 4.87 6.17
N ASN A 132 19.52 4.83 7.04
CA ASN A 132 19.74 4.78 8.48
C ASN A 132 19.59 3.37 9.05
N GLN A 133 19.19 2.41 8.22
CA GLN A 133 18.99 1.01 8.61
C GLN A 133 18.03 0.87 9.80
N ILE A 134 16.91 1.56 9.72
CA ILE A 134 15.86 1.50 10.74
C ILE A 134 14.49 1.26 10.10
N LEU A 135 13.56 0.77 10.89
CA LEU A 135 12.16 0.66 10.49
C LEU A 135 11.38 1.80 11.13
N GLU A 136 10.69 2.56 10.30
CA GLU A 136 9.92 3.72 10.74
C GLU A 136 8.45 3.40 10.76
N TYR A 137 7.77 3.70 11.86
CA TYR A 137 6.34 3.46 11.98
C TYR A 137 5.58 4.35 11.01
N MET A 138 4.67 3.77 10.24
CA MET A 138 3.91 4.51 9.24
C MET A 138 2.41 4.56 9.55
N GLY A 139 1.89 3.65 10.32
CA GLY A 139 0.47 3.65 10.66
C GLY A 139 -0.07 2.27 10.97
N GLN A 140 -1.33 2.21 11.36
CA GLN A 140 -2.03 0.99 11.69
C GLN A 140 -3.37 0.93 11.00
N SER A 141 -3.83 -0.29 10.73
CA SER A 141 -5.12 -0.54 10.13
C SER A 141 -5.57 -1.93 10.53
N ASP A 142 -6.87 -2.13 10.69
CA ASP A 142 -7.39 -3.43 11.07
C ASP A 142 -7.41 -4.34 9.86
N THR A 143 -7.15 -5.62 10.05
CA THR A 143 -7.42 -6.61 9.03
C THR A 143 -8.91 -6.96 9.08
N ASP A 144 -9.49 -7.27 7.95
CA ASP A 144 -10.91 -7.62 7.89
C ASP A 144 -11.13 -9.12 8.12
N ALA A 145 -12.37 -9.58 7.94
CA ALA A 145 -12.74 -10.98 8.15
C ALA A 145 -12.04 -11.95 7.20
N ASP A 146 -11.49 -11.47 6.11
CA ASP A 146 -10.79 -12.29 5.13
C ASP A 146 -9.27 -12.13 5.22
N GLY A 147 -8.79 -11.28 6.12
CA GLY A 147 -7.36 -11.00 6.25
C GLY A 147 -6.86 -9.92 5.31
N ASN A 148 -7.74 -9.08 4.76
CA ASN A 148 -7.33 -7.94 3.95
C ASN A 148 -6.97 -6.76 4.85
N VAL A 149 -5.93 -6.03 4.50
CA VAL A 149 -5.52 -4.83 5.23
C VAL A 149 -5.14 -3.75 4.23
N SER A 150 -5.44 -2.51 4.54
CA SER A 150 -5.20 -1.38 3.64
C SER A 150 -4.35 -0.31 4.29
N PHE A 151 -3.40 0.22 3.53
CA PHE A 151 -2.57 1.34 3.94
C PHE A 151 -2.41 2.32 2.78
N SER A 152 -2.17 3.59 3.07
CA SER A 152 -1.96 4.62 2.05
C SER A 152 -0.48 4.87 1.83
N PHE A 153 -0.09 5.05 0.57
CA PHE A 153 1.29 5.24 0.18
C PHE A 153 1.45 6.43 -0.76
N VAL A 154 2.53 7.16 -0.62
CA VAL A 154 2.90 8.26 -1.51
C VAL A 154 4.23 7.95 -2.22
N HIS A 155 4.99 6.98 -1.74
CA HIS A 155 6.24 6.56 -2.35
C HIS A 155 6.45 5.06 -2.20
N ALA A 156 7.30 4.52 -3.04
CA ALA A 156 7.61 3.10 -3.04
C ALA A 156 8.82 2.79 -2.16
N CYS A 157 9.16 1.54 -2.09
CA CYS A 157 10.33 0.90 -1.53
C CYS A 157 9.95 -0.29 -0.69
N ASP A 158 10.69 -0.55 0.37
CA ASP A 158 10.49 -1.75 1.17
C ASP A 158 9.80 -1.44 2.49
N TYR A 159 8.87 -2.28 2.85
CA TYR A 159 8.04 -2.13 4.04
C TYR A 159 7.93 -3.46 4.78
N VAL A 160 7.58 -3.39 6.05
CA VAL A 160 7.22 -4.57 6.85
C VAL A 160 5.80 -4.35 7.35
N ILE A 161 4.94 -5.37 7.20
CA ILE A 161 3.60 -5.38 7.76
C ILE A 161 3.63 -6.35 8.93
N VAL A 162 3.30 -5.88 10.13
CA VAL A 162 3.21 -6.71 11.32
C VAL A 162 1.73 -6.89 11.67
N VAL A 163 1.31 -8.09 11.99
CA VAL A 163 -0.06 -8.36 12.40
C VAL A 163 -0.06 -8.95 13.80
N ASP A 164 -0.75 -8.30 14.72
CA ASP A 164 -0.84 -8.70 16.10
C ASP A 164 -2.29 -8.79 16.52
N GLU A 165 -2.54 -9.38 17.66
CA GLU A 165 -3.88 -9.44 18.22
C GLU A 165 -4.38 -8.03 18.48
N ARG A 166 -5.65 -7.78 18.18
CA ARG A 166 -6.23 -6.49 18.45
C ARG A 166 -6.49 -6.37 19.95
N HIS A 167 -6.08 -5.26 20.52
CA HIS A 167 -6.37 -5.02 21.92
C HIS A 167 -7.76 -4.41 22.04
N SER A 168 -8.52 -4.86 23.00
CA SER A 168 -9.83 -4.29 23.26
C SER A 168 -9.67 -2.97 24.00
N ASP A 169 -8.53 -2.74 24.63
CA ASP A 169 -8.22 -1.53 25.36
C ASP A 169 -7.29 -0.67 24.51
N SER A 170 -7.80 0.45 24.02
CA SER A 170 -7.03 1.31 23.17
C SER A 170 -5.85 1.94 23.88
N THR A 171 -5.88 2.06 25.19
CA THR A 171 -4.78 2.62 25.92
C THR A 171 -3.60 1.66 25.88
N ALA A 172 -3.89 0.41 26.08
CA ALA A 172 -2.84 -0.60 26.05
C ALA A 172 -2.22 -0.62 24.65
N GLN A 173 -3.03 -0.48 23.64
CA GLN A 173 -2.56 -0.48 22.29
C GLN A 173 -1.69 0.73 22.05
N ALA A 174 -2.10 1.88 22.51
CA ALA A 174 -1.34 3.07 22.29
C ALA A 174 0.01 2.96 22.97
N THR A 175 0.05 2.32 24.11
CA THR A 175 1.28 2.17 24.83
C THR A 175 2.21 1.24 24.10
N SER A 176 1.72 0.15 23.61
CA SER A 176 2.59 -0.78 22.96
C SER A 176 3.06 -0.16 21.67
N GLY A 177 2.25 0.74 21.14
CA GLY A 177 2.65 1.28 19.89
C GLY A 177 3.90 2.10 20.08
N PHE A 178 4.11 2.65 21.17
CA PHE A 178 5.11 3.43 21.45
C PHE A 178 6.28 2.97 21.57
N VAL A 179 6.19 2.15 21.92
CA VAL A 179 7.22 1.43 22.05
C VAL A 179 7.84 1.50 20.82
N ILE A 180 7.13 1.44 19.94
CA ILE A 180 7.60 1.34 18.72
C ILE A 180 8.28 2.51 18.34
N THR A 181 7.90 3.55 18.81
CA THR A 181 8.47 4.60 18.42
C THR A 181 9.75 4.68 18.62
N PRO A 182 10.08 4.33 19.48
CA PRO A 182 11.28 4.37 19.72
C PRO A 182 12.00 4.00 18.89
N ALA A 183 11.53 3.44 18.55
CA ALA A 183 12.14 2.86 17.74
C ALA A 183 12.62 3.90 17.18
N GLY A 184 11.93 4.47 17.13
CA GLY A 184 12.42 5.36 16.43
C GLY A 184 13.19 6.01 17.30
N GLY A 185 12.79 5.91 18.18
CA GLY A 185 13.53 6.66 19.00
C GLY A 185 14.49 6.24 18.91
#